data_41d5317dccd5b7e97817dfde9adb8f17
#
_entry.id   41d5317dccd5b7e97817dfde9adb8f17
#
_cell.length_a   1.000
_cell.length_b   1.000
_cell.length_c   1.000
_cell.angle_alpha   90.00
_cell.angle_beta   90.00
_cell.angle_gamma   90.00
#
_symmetry.space_group_name_H-M   'P 1'
#
loop_
_entity.id
_entity.type
_entity.pdbx_description
1 polymer ?
#
loop_
_entity_poly.entity_id
_entity_poly.type
_entity_poly.pdbx_seq_one_letter_code
_entity_poly.pdbx_strand_id
1 'polypeptide(L)'
;MVRSVAAVKNIATAGEFTPHVVVHGIMQKMNLTHHFLIAMPNMADPHFSRTLTYICEHNDQGALGIVVNRPIEMNLQTLLEQVSIPLEGAALKSVPIHFGGPVQVDRGFVLHTPIGRWQATLAVSSEIGLTTSKDILQAVARGEGPGKLFVTLGYAGWAPGQLEHELAQNAWLTVQATTEVIFDLPVEKRLPAAMGLLGIDFASLSEQAGHA
;
A
#
# COMPACT_ATOMS: atom_id res chain seq x y z
N MET A 1 -10.95 -4.64 -18.43
CA MET A 1 -11.84 -5.07 -17.35
C MET A 1 -10.98 -5.68 -16.25
N VAL A 2 -10.51 -4.83 -15.35
CA VAL A 2 -9.66 -5.24 -14.22
C VAL A 2 -10.55 -6.05 -13.27
N ARG A 3 -10.26 -7.33 -13.11
CA ARG A 3 -11.03 -8.19 -12.18
C ARG A 3 -10.57 -7.92 -10.76
N SER A 4 -11.52 -7.66 -9.89
CA SER A 4 -11.39 -7.51 -8.46
C SER A 4 -10.55 -8.63 -7.83
N VAL A 5 -9.64 -8.24 -6.93
CA VAL A 5 -8.73 -9.10 -6.15
C VAL A 5 -9.47 -10.03 -5.16
N ALA A 6 -10.77 -10.09 -5.19
CA ALA A 6 -11.60 -10.85 -4.23
C ALA A 6 -11.95 -12.26 -4.72
N ALA A 7 -11.07 -13.01 -5.37
CA ALA A 7 -11.29 -14.46 -5.54
C ALA A 7 -10.04 -15.17 -6.07
N VAL A 8 -9.12 -15.54 -5.20
CA VAL A 8 -8.20 -16.64 -5.52
C VAL A 8 -8.93 -17.95 -5.32
N LYS A 9 -9.65 -18.42 -6.36
CA LYS A 9 -9.97 -19.84 -6.56
C LYS A 9 -9.37 -20.26 -7.88
N ASN A 10 -8.38 -21.16 -7.78
CA ASN A 10 -7.84 -22.05 -8.80
C ASN A 10 -8.30 -21.82 -10.25
N ILE A 11 -7.39 -21.37 -11.11
CA ILE A 11 -7.37 -21.80 -12.49
C ILE A 11 -5.91 -22.14 -12.82
N ALA A 12 -5.66 -23.42 -13.00
CA ALA A 12 -4.45 -23.95 -13.60
C ALA A 12 -4.52 -23.77 -15.12
N THR A 13 -3.32 -23.69 -15.71
CA THR A 13 -2.98 -23.88 -17.13
C THR A 13 -3.20 -22.70 -18.08
N ALA A 14 -2.12 -22.09 -18.50
CA ALA A 14 -1.54 -22.08 -19.84
C ALA A 14 -0.75 -20.78 -20.13
N GLY A 15 0.49 -20.94 -20.53
CA GLY A 15 1.19 -19.97 -21.38
C GLY A 15 2.02 -18.93 -20.66
N GLU A 16 3.31 -19.19 -20.56
CA GLU A 16 4.34 -18.24 -20.18
C GLU A 16 4.30 -16.97 -21.04
N PHE A 17 3.95 -15.85 -20.44
CA PHE A 17 4.24 -14.54 -21.00
C PHE A 17 4.85 -13.67 -19.89
N THR A 18 6.18 -13.65 -19.87
CA THR A 18 6.95 -12.73 -19.02
C THR A 18 7.18 -11.42 -19.79
N PRO A 19 6.68 -10.27 -19.34
CA PRO A 19 7.06 -9.00 -19.95
C PRO A 19 8.48 -8.65 -19.54
N HIS A 20 9.40 -8.77 -20.49
CA HIS A 20 10.79 -8.41 -20.32
C HIS A 20 11.06 -7.04 -20.92
N VAL A 21 11.47 -6.09 -20.12
CA VAL A 21 12.06 -4.84 -20.63
C VAL A 21 13.49 -5.15 -21.04
N VAL A 22 13.74 -5.25 -22.34
CA VAL A 22 15.09 -5.47 -22.89
C VAL A 22 15.82 -4.13 -22.93
N VAL A 23 16.70 -3.90 -21.97
CA VAL A 23 17.74 -2.88 -22.08
C VAL A 23 19.08 -3.59 -21.96
N HIS A 24 19.81 -3.67 -23.08
CA HIS A 24 21.20 -4.15 -23.17
C HIS A 24 21.51 -5.44 -22.40
N GLY A 25 20.92 -6.56 -22.78
CA GLY A 25 21.44 -7.90 -22.47
C GLY A 25 21.40 -8.37 -21.02
N ILE A 26 20.82 -7.62 -20.08
CA ILE A 26 20.57 -8.05 -18.70
C ILE A 26 19.08 -7.86 -18.44
N MET A 27 18.35 -8.97 -18.34
CA MET A 27 16.96 -8.97 -17.89
C MET A 27 16.96 -8.64 -16.39
N GLN A 28 16.87 -7.36 -16.06
CA GLN A 28 16.60 -6.95 -14.68
C GLN A 28 15.13 -7.25 -14.38
N LYS A 29 14.92 -8.17 -13.44
CA LYS A 29 13.60 -8.45 -12.91
C LYS A 29 13.08 -7.18 -12.22
N MET A 30 11.92 -6.69 -12.64
CA MET A 30 11.30 -5.50 -12.04
C MET A 30 10.97 -5.80 -10.58
N ASN A 31 11.50 -5.01 -9.66
CA ASN A 31 11.15 -5.06 -8.25
C ASN A 31 10.61 -3.68 -7.83
N LEU A 32 9.34 -3.64 -7.47
CA LEU A 32 8.64 -2.43 -7.07
C LEU A 32 8.50 -2.29 -5.55
N THR A 33 9.20 -3.10 -4.76
CA THR A 33 9.28 -2.88 -3.32
C THR A 33 9.74 -1.45 -3.04
N HIS A 34 9.11 -0.78 -2.07
CA HIS A 34 9.36 0.63 -1.76
C HIS A 34 9.04 1.59 -2.92
N HIS A 35 8.00 1.29 -3.70
CA HIS A 35 7.41 2.19 -4.70
C HIS A 35 5.95 2.47 -4.37
N PHE A 36 5.46 3.58 -4.88
CA PHE A 36 4.03 3.85 -4.96
C PHE A 36 3.47 3.34 -6.28
N LEU A 37 2.25 2.78 -6.21
CA LEU A 37 1.35 2.62 -7.34
C LEU A 37 0.31 3.72 -7.29
N ILE A 38 0.19 4.49 -8.35
CA ILE A 38 -0.82 5.51 -8.54
C ILE A 38 -1.88 4.94 -9.49
N ALA A 39 -3.11 4.80 -9.03
CA ALA A 39 -4.20 4.30 -9.86
C ALA A 39 -4.50 5.28 -11.00
N MET A 40 -4.54 4.79 -12.23
CA MET A 40 -4.90 5.60 -13.39
C MET A 40 -6.36 6.07 -13.31
N PRO A 41 -6.72 7.24 -13.91
CA PRO A 41 -8.08 7.81 -13.83
C PRO A 41 -9.19 6.87 -14.29
N ASN A 42 -8.89 5.97 -15.23
CA ASN A 42 -9.83 4.98 -15.77
C ASN A 42 -9.90 3.68 -14.93
N MET A 43 -9.26 3.64 -13.76
CA MET A 43 -9.34 2.49 -12.84
C MET A 43 -10.80 2.24 -12.46
N ALA A 44 -11.36 1.14 -12.95
CA ALA A 44 -12.77 0.79 -12.74
C ALA A 44 -13.03 0.09 -11.39
N ASP A 45 -12.01 -0.50 -10.77
CA ASP A 45 -12.16 -1.14 -9.47
C ASP A 45 -12.37 -0.10 -8.36
N PRO A 46 -13.53 -0.12 -7.66
CA PRO A 46 -13.85 0.88 -6.64
C PRO A 46 -12.91 0.83 -5.43
N HIS A 47 -12.25 -0.31 -5.16
CA HIS A 47 -11.26 -0.41 -4.09
C HIS A 47 -9.98 0.34 -4.42
N PHE A 48 -9.68 0.52 -5.71
CA PHE A 48 -8.42 1.11 -6.15
C PHE A 48 -8.58 2.43 -6.93
N SER A 49 -9.78 2.79 -7.36
CA SER A 49 -10.02 4.08 -8.02
C SER A 49 -9.50 5.24 -7.16
N ARG A 50 -8.61 6.10 -7.72
CA ARG A 50 -7.99 7.25 -7.06
C ARG A 50 -7.17 6.90 -5.82
N THR A 51 -6.59 5.70 -5.76
CA THR A 51 -5.72 5.29 -4.64
C THR A 51 -4.26 5.57 -4.93
N LEU A 52 -3.54 5.77 -3.83
CA LEU A 52 -2.10 5.66 -3.73
C LEU A 52 -1.79 4.41 -2.91
N THR A 53 -1.12 3.43 -3.51
CA THR A 53 -0.76 2.18 -2.85
C THR A 53 0.75 2.07 -2.70
N TYR A 54 1.23 1.84 -1.49
CA TYR A 54 2.64 1.62 -1.19
C TYR A 54 2.96 0.14 -1.26
N ILE A 55 3.89 -0.26 -2.13
CA ILE A 55 4.33 -1.66 -2.29
C ILE A 55 5.33 -2.00 -1.19
N CYS A 56 4.94 -2.93 -0.34
CA CYS A 56 5.73 -3.42 0.79
C CYS A 56 6.59 -4.62 0.41
N GLU A 57 6.15 -5.43 -0.53
CA GLU A 57 6.89 -6.57 -1.07
C GLU A 57 6.52 -6.81 -2.52
N HIS A 58 7.51 -7.12 -3.35
CA HIS A 58 7.31 -7.54 -4.74
C HIS A 58 8.39 -8.53 -5.15
N ASN A 59 7.97 -9.76 -5.47
CA ASN A 59 8.86 -10.87 -5.84
C ASN A 59 8.13 -11.86 -6.76
N ASP A 60 8.73 -13.03 -7.05
CA ASP A 60 8.14 -14.06 -7.89
C ASP A 60 6.88 -14.70 -7.36
N GLN A 61 6.57 -14.50 -6.09
CA GLN A 61 5.35 -14.98 -5.45
C GLN A 61 4.21 -13.97 -5.53
N GLY A 62 4.46 -12.79 -6.11
CA GLY A 62 3.49 -11.72 -6.28
C GLY A 62 3.87 -10.43 -5.56
N ALA A 63 2.88 -9.62 -5.19
CA ALA A 63 3.11 -8.37 -4.48
C ALA A 63 2.12 -8.16 -3.34
N LEU A 64 2.58 -7.44 -2.32
CA LEU A 64 1.81 -6.94 -1.20
C LEU A 64 1.94 -5.42 -1.13
N GLY A 65 0.81 -4.73 -1.07
CA GLY A 65 0.76 -3.27 -0.94
C GLY A 65 -0.25 -2.80 0.11
N ILE A 66 -0.06 -1.56 0.54
CA ILE A 66 -0.94 -0.87 1.49
C ILE A 66 -1.45 0.41 0.85
N VAL A 67 -2.78 0.56 0.74
CA VAL A 67 -3.39 1.84 0.33
C VAL A 67 -3.14 2.86 1.43
N VAL A 68 -2.57 4.01 1.07
CA VAL A 68 -2.13 5.01 2.06
C VAL A 68 -2.92 6.32 2.03
N ASN A 69 -3.98 6.42 1.22
CA ASN A 69 -4.77 7.63 1.08
C ASN A 69 -6.29 7.43 1.29
N ARG A 70 -6.71 6.38 2.02
CA ARG A 70 -8.13 6.12 2.33
C ARG A 70 -8.37 6.00 3.84
N PRO A 71 -8.76 7.06 4.54
CA PRO A 71 -9.22 6.96 5.93
C PRO A 71 -10.56 6.24 5.98
N ILE A 72 -10.83 5.57 7.11
CA ILE A 72 -12.15 5.00 7.45
C ILE A 72 -12.71 5.68 8.70
N GLU A 73 -13.99 5.48 8.98
CA GLU A 73 -14.64 6.03 10.17
C GLU A 73 -14.28 5.23 11.44
N MET A 74 -12.97 5.15 11.71
CA MET A 74 -12.41 4.49 12.89
C MET A 74 -11.13 5.22 13.32
N ASN A 75 -10.87 5.24 14.61
CA ASN A 75 -9.64 5.76 15.18
C ASN A 75 -8.90 4.66 15.98
N LEU A 76 -7.67 4.95 16.39
CA LEU A 76 -6.83 4.01 17.09
C LEU A 76 -7.44 3.58 18.44
N GLN A 77 -8.13 4.47 19.15
CA GLN A 77 -8.81 4.10 20.39
C GLN A 77 -9.83 3.00 20.15
N THR A 78 -10.72 3.19 19.17
CA THR A 78 -11.74 2.19 18.83
C THR A 78 -11.14 0.85 18.40
N LEU A 79 -10.07 0.89 17.61
CA LEU A 79 -9.35 -0.31 17.21
C LEU A 79 -8.77 -1.06 18.42
N LEU A 80 -8.10 -0.36 19.33
CA LEU A 80 -7.49 -0.95 20.52
C LEU A 80 -8.54 -1.53 21.47
N GLU A 81 -9.69 -0.88 21.63
CA GLU A 81 -10.83 -1.40 22.41
C GLU A 81 -11.34 -2.72 21.82
N GLN A 82 -11.50 -2.82 20.50
CA GLN A 82 -11.93 -4.07 19.83
C GLN A 82 -10.98 -5.25 20.06
N VAL A 83 -9.67 -4.98 20.18
CA VAL A 83 -8.67 -6.02 20.42
C VAL A 83 -8.28 -6.16 21.91
N SER A 84 -9.04 -5.51 22.79
CA SER A 84 -8.87 -5.55 24.26
C SER A 84 -7.47 -5.09 24.70
N ILE A 85 -6.97 -4.01 24.14
CA ILE A 85 -5.73 -3.33 24.54
C ILE A 85 -6.10 -1.98 25.17
N PRO A 86 -5.85 -1.76 26.47
CA PRO A 86 -6.10 -0.47 27.09
C PRO A 86 -5.11 0.58 26.57
N LEU A 87 -5.61 1.75 26.17
CA LEU A 87 -4.80 2.87 25.70
C LEU A 87 -4.43 3.76 26.89
N GLU A 88 -3.14 3.85 27.17
CA GLU A 88 -2.59 4.73 28.20
C GLU A 88 -2.31 6.11 27.57
N GLY A 89 -3.06 7.13 27.99
CA GLY A 89 -2.89 8.50 27.53
C GLY A 89 -3.84 8.93 26.40
N ALA A 90 -3.90 10.25 26.17
CA ALA A 90 -4.87 10.85 25.25
C ALA A 90 -4.33 11.14 23.85
N ALA A 91 -3.01 11.26 23.68
CA ALA A 91 -2.38 11.78 22.47
C ALA A 91 -2.65 10.95 21.20
N LEU A 92 -2.81 9.63 21.34
CA LEU A 92 -2.99 8.73 20.19
C LEU A 92 -4.46 8.34 19.96
N LYS A 93 -5.39 8.80 20.76
CA LYS A 93 -6.81 8.42 20.66
C LYS A 93 -7.42 8.72 19.30
N SER A 94 -7.09 9.87 18.74
CA SER A 94 -7.65 10.39 17.48
C SER A 94 -6.86 9.98 16.24
N VAL A 95 -5.81 9.17 16.35
CA VAL A 95 -5.06 8.70 15.18
C VAL A 95 -6.01 7.92 14.26
N PRO A 96 -6.17 8.33 12.99
CA PRO A 96 -7.11 7.71 12.09
C PRO A 96 -6.62 6.31 11.68
N ILE A 97 -7.58 5.40 11.49
CA ILE A 97 -7.35 4.11 10.85
C ILE A 97 -7.70 4.24 9.37
N HIS A 98 -7.02 3.49 8.53
CA HIS A 98 -7.17 3.56 7.09
C HIS A 98 -7.57 2.21 6.48
N PHE A 99 -8.19 2.26 5.33
CA PHE A 99 -8.38 1.09 4.47
C PHE A 99 -7.06 0.79 3.75
N GLY A 100 -6.45 -0.34 4.05
CA GLY A 100 -5.17 -0.77 3.46
C GLY A 100 -5.33 -1.58 2.16
N GLY A 101 -6.52 -2.12 1.93
CA GLY A 101 -6.84 -2.92 0.75
C GLY A 101 -7.95 -3.95 1.01
N PRO A 102 -8.45 -4.63 -0.03
CA PRO A 102 -9.61 -5.50 0.06
C PRO A 102 -9.35 -6.89 0.66
N VAL A 103 -8.09 -7.23 0.94
CA VAL A 103 -7.71 -8.57 1.46
C VAL A 103 -7.57 -8.50 2.97
N GLN A 104 -8.18 -9.46 3.70
CA GLN A 104 -8.14 -9.54 5.18
C GLN A 104 -8.51 -8.21 5.86
N VAL A 105 -9.67 -7.66 5.53
CA VAL A 105 -10.14 -6.34 6.00
C VAL A 105 -10.36 -6.23 7.51
N ASP A 106 -10.35 -7.33 8.21
CA ASP A 106 -10.42 -7.46 9.68
C ASP A 106 -9.05 -7.52 10.35
N ARG A 107 -7.97 -7.60 9.59
CA ARG A 107 -6.60 -7.67 10.10
C ARG A 107 -5.90 -6.32 10.05
N GLY A 108 -5.24 -5.97 11.17
CA GLY A 108 -4.43 -4.76 11.28
C GLY A 108 -3.06 -4.91 10.64
N PHE A 109 -2.64 -3.87 9.94
CA PHE A 109 -1.30 -3.69 9.38
C PHE A 109 -0.78 -2.32 9.82
N VAL A 110 0.45 -2.29 10.31
CA VAL A 110 1.08 -1.06 10.80
C VAL A 110 2.35 -0.79 10.00
N LEU A 111 2.32 0.23 9.14
CA LEU A 111 3.55 0.81 8.60
C LEU A 111 4.17 1.72 9.65
N HIS A 112 5.49 1.67 9.80
CA HIS A 112 6.17 2.44 10.83
C HIS A 112 7.63 2.73 10.49
N THR A 113 8.16 3.75 11.14
CA THR A 113 9.59 4.10 11.10
C THR A 113 10.02 4.61 12.49
N PRO A 114 11.19 4.18 13.00
CA PRO A 114 12.12 3.16 12.46
C PRO A 114 11.52 1.74 12.49
N ILE A 115 12.23 0.77 11.87
CA ILE A 115 11.75 -0.61 11.75
C ILE A 115 11.46 -1.28 13.11
N GLY A 116 12.30 -1.08 14.12
CA GLY A 116 12.09 -1.68 15.45
C GLY A 116 12.26 -3.21 15.48
N ARG A 117 11.80 -3.83 16.59
CA ARG A 117 11.92 -5.29 16.83
C ARG A 117 10.57 -5.88 17.24
N TRP A 118 9.61 -5.85 16.36
CA TRP A 118 8.28 -6.46 16.56
C TRP A 118 8.27 -7.88 16.00
N GLN A 119 7.41 -8.78 16.53
CA GLN A 119 7.45 -10.22 16.22
C GLN A 119 7.23 -10.55 14.75
N ALA A 120 6.28 -9.89 14.09
CA ALA A 120 5.95 -10.14 12.68
C ALA A 120 6.15 -8.86 11.87
N THR A 121 7.41 -8.52 11.62
CA THR A 121 7.81 -7.33 10.87
C THR A 121 8.49 -7.71 9.55
N LEU A 122 7.96 -7.20 8.45
CA LEU A 122 8.60 -7.16 7.16
C LEU A 122 9.39 -5.85 7.05
N ALA A 123 10.70 -5.92 6.83
CA ALA A 123 11.52 -4.75 6.49
C ALA A 123 11.29 -4.41 5.01
N VAL A 124 10.56 -3.31 4.74
CA VAL A 124 10.25 -2.87 3.38
C VAL A 124 11.40 -2.10 2.76
N SER A 125 12.05 -1.26 3.56
CA SER A 125 13.26 -0.51 3.19
C SER A 125 14.23 -0.49 4.37
N SER A 126 15.31 0.28 4.30
CA SER A 126 16.23 0.47 5.43
C SER A 126 15.58 1.17 6.63
N GLU A 127 14.46 1.87 6.44
CA GLU A 127 13.82 2.70 7.45
C GLU A 127 12.39 2.29 7.77
N ILE A 128 11.67 1.70 6.82
CA ILE A 128 10.22 1.41 6.94
C ILE A 128 10.00 -0.07 7.17
N GLY A 129 9.25 -0.38 8.23
CA GLY A 129 8.73 -1.71 8.52
C GLY A 129 7.22 -1.79 8.35
N LEU A 130 6.74 -2.98 7.99
CA LEU A 130 5.32 -3.36 8.04
C LEU A 130 5.15 -4.46 9.08
N THR A 131 4.42 -4.17 10.15
CA THR A 131 4.18 -5.13 11.25
C THR A 131 2.72 -5.54 11.30
N THR A 132 2.47 -6.84 11.52
CA THR A 132 1.13 -7.42 11.63
C THR A 132 0.86 -8.08 12.98
N SER A 133 1.83 -8.13 13.87
CA SER A 133 1.70 -8.69 15.21
C SER A 133 1.17 -7.68 16.23
N LYS A 134 0.48 -8.20 17.23
CA LYS A 134 -0.23 -7.40 18.26
C LYS A 134 0.70 -6.61 19.17
N ASP A 135 1.96 -7.04 19.31
CA ASP A 135 2.96 -6.42 20.18
C ASP A 135 3.27 -4.95 19.84
N ILE A 136 3.26 -4.58 18.55
CA ILE A 136 3.40 -3.17 18.15
C ILE A 136 2.25 -2.31 18.68
N LEU A 137 1.00 -2.80 18.59
CA LEU A 137 -0.17 -2.07 19.10
C LEU A 137 -0.13 -1.95 20.63
N GLN A 138 0.36 -2.99 21.32
CA GLN A 138 0.57 -2.96 22.77
C GLN A 138 1.62 -1.93 23.18
N ALA A 139 2.71 -1.83 22.43
CA ALA A 139 3.75 -0.82 22.68
C ALA A 139 3.24 0.60 22.38
N VAL A 140 2.52 0.78 21.28
CA VAL A 140 1.87 2.06 20.94
C VAL A 140 0.91 2.49 22.06
N ALA A 141 0.11 1.57 22.59
CA ALA A 141 -0.83 1.86 23.67
C ALA A 141 -0.16 2.33 24.96
N ARG A 142 1.09 1.89 25.23
CA ARG A 142 1.91 2.33 26.38
C ARG A 142 2.78 3.56 26.10
N GLY A 143 2.72 4.13 24.88
CA GLY A 143 3.61 5.22 24.48
C GLY A 143 5.05 4.78 24.16
N GLU A 144 5.30 3.49 23.98
CA GLU A 144 6.59 2.86 23.64
C GLU A 144 6.68 2.46 22.16
N GLY A 145 5.76 2.94 21.34
CA GLY A 145 5.66 2.62 19.92
C GLY A 145 6.76 3.27 19.07
N PRO A 146 6.74 3.04 17.74
CA PRO A 146 7.68 3.66 16.82
C PRO A 146 7.45 5.18 16.73
N GLY A 147 8.47 5.91 16.25
CA GLY A 147 8.43 7.37 16.14
C GLY A 147 7.35 7.89 15.21
N LYS A 148 7.08 7.18 14.10
CA LYS A 148 5.95 7.43 13.19
C LYS A 148 5.24 6.12 12.90
N LEU A 149 3.92 6.17 12.79
CA LEU A 149 3.10 5.00 12.47
C LEU A 149 1.93 5.38 11.57
N PHE A 150 1.51 4.41 10.76
CA PHE A 150 0.35 4.49 9.90
C PHE A 150 -0.41 3.16 9.99
N VAL A 151 -1.62 3.19 10.54
CA VAL A 151 -2.39 1.97 10.85
C VAL A 151 -3.48 1.77 9.81
N THR A 152 -3.57 0.54 9.31
CA THR A 152 -4.60 0.16 8.33
C THR A 152 -5.29 -1.14 8.71
N LEU A 153 -6.47 -1.35 8.14
CA LEU A 153 -7.15 -2.63 8.07
C LEU A 153 -7.12 -3.15 6.64
N GLY A 154 -6.72 -4.42 6.49
CA GLY A 154 -6.55 -5.05 5.19
C GLY A 154 -5.30 -4.62 4.42
N TYR A 155 -5.08 -5.28 3.29
CA TYR A 155 -3.98 -5.02 2.37
C TYR A 155 -4.42 -5.25 0.91
N ALA A 156 -3.61 -4.77 -0.03
CA ALA A 156 -3.72 -5.08 -1.46
C ALA A 156 -2.74 -6.21 -1.80
N GLY A 157 -3.22 -7.24 -2.48
CA GLY A 157 -2.42 -8.39 -2.88
C GLY A 157 -2.52 -8.67 -4.36
N TRP A 158 -1.41 -9.00 -4.99
CA TRP A 158 -1.30 -9.43 -6.37
C TRP A 158 -0.70 -10.83 -6.44
N ALA A 159 -1.33 -11.71 -7.22
CA ALA A 159 -0.77 -13.02 -7.52
C ALA A 159 0.53 -12.89 -8.38
N PRO A 160 1.34 -13.94 -8.49
CA PRO A 160 2.51 -13.94 -9.38
C PRO A 160 2.18 -13.45 -10.79
N GLY A 161 2.92 -12.43 -11.27
CA GLY A 161 2.73 -11.83 -12.61
C GLY A 161 1.50 -10.92 -12.78
N GLN A 162 0.61 -10.83 -11.78
CA GLN A 162 -0.61 -10.02 -11.90
C GLN A 162 -0.28 -8.52 -11.95
N LEU A 163 0.60 -8.05 -11.07
CA LEU A 163 0.97 -6.63 -11.03
C LEU A 163 1.66 -6.19 -12.33
N GLU A 164 2.56 -7.01 -12.85
CA GLU A 164 3.24 -6.77 -14.13
C GLU A 164 2.24 -6.71 -15.30
N HIS A 165 1.25 -7.59 -15.30
CA HIS A 165 0.18 -7.56 -16.29
C HIS A 165 -0.67 -6.28 -16.21
N GLU A 166 -1.04 -5.86 -15.02
CA GLU A 166 -1.80 -4.62 -14.80
C GLU A 166 -0.99 -3.37 -15.19
N LEU A 167 0.33 -3.37 -14.93
CA LEU A 167 1.23 -2.32 -15.39
C LEU A 167 1.33 -2.26 -16.91
N ALA A 168 1.42 -3.42 -17.58
CA ALA A 168 1.43 -3.48 -19.05
C ALA A 168 0.11 -2.99 -19.67
N GLN A 169 -0.99 -3.04 -18.92
CA GLN A 169 -2.29 -2.48 -19.32
C GLN A 169 -2.48 -1.00 -18.93
N ASN A 170 -1.42 -0.34 -18.45
CA ASN A 170 -1.47 1.04 -17.95
C ASN A 170 -2.53 1.27 -16.85
N ALA A 171 -2.75 0.27 -15.98
CA ALA A 171 -3.64 0.43 -14.83
C ALA A 171 -3.02 1.27 -13.71
N TRP A 172 -1.69 1.30 -13.64
CA TRP A 172 -0.90 1.96 -12.61
C TRP A 172 0.26 2.76 -13.19
N LEU A 173 0.55 3.92 -12.57
CA LEU A 173 1.85 4.57 -12.66
C LEU A 173 2.68 4.19 -11.43
N THR A 174 4.00 4.13 -11.59
CA THR A 174 4.92 3.79 -10.51
C THR A 174 5.91 4.91 -10.25
N VAL A 175 6.19 5.18 -8.99
CA VAL A 175 7.23 6.12 -8.57
C VAL A 175 7.86 5.64 -7.28
N GLN A 176 9.16 5.90 -7.09
CA GLN A 176 9.83 5.55 -5.85
C GLN A 176 9.18 6.27 -4.68
N ALA A 177 8.91 5.53 -3.60
CA ALA A 177 8.22 6.07 -2.44
C ALA A 177 9.15 6.92 -1.57
N THR A 178 8.55 7.88 -0.86
CA THR A 178 9.24 8.68 0.15
C THR A 178 8.53 8.53 1.50
N THR A 179 9.32 8.55 2.57
CA THR A 179 8.83 8.48 3.96
C THR A 179 7.88 9.63 4.27
N GLU A 180 8.17 10.83 3.74
CA GLU A 180 7.37 12.04 3.91
C GLU A 180 5.93 11.86 3.42
N VAL A 181 5.74 11.30 2.22
CA VAL A 181 4.40 11.09 1.65
C VAL A 181 3.57 10.15 2.51
N ILE A 182 4.18 9.11 3.10
CA ILE A 182 3.46 8.13 3.92
C ILE A 182 3.09 8.70 5.29
N PHE A 183 4.02 9.36 5.96
CA PHE A 183 3.89 9.65 7.39
C PHE A 183 3.66 11.13 7.72
N ASP A 184 4.13 12.07 6.88
CA ASP A 184 4.15 13.48 7.23
C ASP A 184 3.08 14.29 6.51
N LEU A 185 2.61 13.84 5.34
CA LEU A 185 1.58 14.56 4.61
C LEU A 185 0.15 14.20 5.07
N PRO A 186 -0.75 15.18 5.11
CA PRO A 186 -2.19 14.93 5.22
C PRO A 186 -2.67 13.99 4.10
N VAL A 187 -3.67 13.17 4.40
CA VAL A 187 -4.15 12.10 3.51
C VAL A 187 -4.52 12.60 2.12
N GLU A 188 -5.20 13.75 2.04
CA GLU A 188 -5.63 14.38 0.79
C GLU A 188 -4.47 14.92 -0.06
N LYS A 189 -3.30 15.12 0.54
CA LYS A 189 -2.09 15.60 -0.13
C LYS A 189 -1.18 14.49 -0.67
N ARG A 190 -1.36 13.25 -0.21
CA ARG A 190 -0.45 12.13 -0.53
C ARG A 190 -0.47 11.77 -2.01
N LEU A 191 -1.66 11.61 -2.60
CA LEU A 191 -1.79 11.29 -4.03
C LEU A 191 -1.25 12.41 -4.93
N PRO A 192 -1.62 13.69 -4.75
CA PRO A 192 -1.00 14.79 -5.49
C PRO A 192 0.51 14.87 -5.33
N ALA A 193 1.04 14.64 -4.12
CA ALA A 193 2.48 14.66 -3.88
C ALA A 193 3.22 13.54 -4.63
N ALA A 194 2.67 12.31 -4.60
CA ALA A 194 3.24 11.18 -5.35
C ALA A 194 3.21 11.43 -6.87
N MET A 195 2.18 12.08 -7.39
CA MET A 195 2.12 12.50 -8.79
C MET A 195 3.15 13.58 -9.11
N GLY A 196 3.36 14.53 -8.19
CA GLY A 196 4.39 15.54 -8.31
C GLY A 196 5.81 14.97 -8.44
N LEU A 197 6.10 13.81 -7.82
CA LEU A 197 7.37 13.10 -7.99
C LEU A 197 7.59 12.61 -9.43
N LEU A 198 6.52 12.41 -10.21
CA LEU A 198 6.58 12.09 -11.64
C LEU A 198 6.60 13.33 -12.54
N GLY A 199 6.48 14.53 -11.98
CA GLY A 199 6.31 15.76 -12.75
C GLY A 199 4.95 15.86 -13.46
N ILE A 200 3.91 15.15 -12.97
CA ILE A 200 2.60 15.05 -13.59
C ILE A 200 1.55 15.72 -12.68
N ASP A 201 0.64 16.49 -13.29
CA ASP A 201 -0.57 16.99 -12.63
C ASP A 201 -1.77 16.10 -12.97
N PHE A 202 -2.65 15.85 -11.98
CA PHE A 202 -3.84 15.02 -12.14
C PHE A 202 -4.79 15.57 -13.21
N ALA A 203 -4.87 16.90 -13.38
CA ALA A 203 -5.66 17.55 -14.41
C ALA A 203 -5.20 17.16 -15.83
N SER A 204 -3.89 17.05 -16.04
CA SER A 204 -3.32 16.68 -17.35
C SER A 204 -3.56 15.22 -17.73
N LEU A 205 -3.70 14.31 -16.73
CA LEU A 205 -3.99 12.90 -17.01
C LEU A 205 -5.45 12.67 -17.44
N SER A 206 -6.39 13.46 -16.89
CA SER A 206 -7.82 13.31 -17.22
C SER A 206 -8.16 13.82 -18.62
N GLU A 207 -7.42 14.80 -19.15
CA GLU A 207 -7.61 15.34 -20.50
C GLU A 207 -7.11 14.36 -21.58
N GLN A 208 -6.01 13.63 -21.32
CA GLN A 208 -5.47 12.64 -22.26
C GLN A 208 -6.31 11.35 -22.34
N ALA A 209 -7.00 10.98 -21.28
CA ALA A 209 -7.88 9.81 -21.27
C ALA A 209 -9.22 10.06 -22.00
N GLY A 210 -9.56 11.31 -22.29
CA GLY A 210 -10.81 11.70 -22.98
C GLY A 210 -10.72 11.76 -24.52
N HIS A 211 -9.56 11.50 -25.12
CA HIS A 211 -9.33 11.62 -26.57
C HIS A 211 -8.87 10.31 -27.25
N ALA A 212 -9.22 9.15 -26.68
CA ALA A 212 -8.96 7.85 -27.31
C ALA A 212 -10.26 7.14 -27.68
#